data_985f33e5d05d15a4d2f3289da2c873e7
#
_entry.id   985f33e5d05d15a4d2f3289da2c873e7
#
_cell.length_a   1.000
_cell.length_b   1.000
_cell.length_c   1.000
_cell.angle_alpha   90.00
_cell.angle_beta   90.00
_cell.angle_gamma   90.00
#
_symmetry.space_group_name_H-M   'P 1'
#
loop_
_entity.id
_entity.type
_entity.pdbx_description
1 polymer ?
#
loop_
_entity_poly.entity_id
_entity_poly.type
_entity_poly.pdbx_seq_one_letter_code
_entity_poly.pdbx_strand_id
1 'polypeptide(L)'
;MPALRAGARITIVAPASAIAGAADEAAEWLLERGYEPQVMPAARARLAPPFDYLAGDDAARLADLHAAFADPAVGAVWCLQGGFGSWRVLDQIDYGLLRRHAKPFIGYSDVTALHLAIQRYAGFVTFHGPMLAQDLLAGRQAPTEQALLDMVSGRLGAGSWIAAPPQARLATLASGVATGRLIGGNLALLAALTGTRYAIDARDGILFFEDVNEALPRVDRMLAQLRRAGAFDGVRGVLVGSFTRLLGVPGDGEAAQAALYPLVREHFQARGIPVLAGWPSGHGDPNLTLPLGARVTLDAGRGALRLEQPVAV
;
A
#
# COMPACT_ATOMS: atom_id res chain seq x y z
N MET A 1 2.64 12.60 11.72
CA MET A 1 3.76 11.77 12.22
C MET A 1 5.08 12.47 11.88
N PRO A 2 6.20 12.11 12.55
CA PRO A 2 7.52 12.65 12.19
C PRO A 2 7.89 12.38 10.73
N ALA A 3 8.50 13.37 10.07
CA ALA A 3 9.04 13.19 8.72
C ALA A 3 10.35 12.41 8.76
N LEU A 4 10.59 11.58 7.75
CA LEU A 4 11.85 10.89 7.55
C LEU A 4 12.94 11.92 7.19
N ARG A 5 13.97 11.99 8.01
CA ARG A 5 15.11 12.90 7.81
C ARG A 5 16.26 12.21 7.07
N ALA A 6 17.08 12.99 6.37
CA ALA A 6 18.33 12.48 5.83
C ALA A 6 19.21 11.92 6.97
N GLY A 7 19.89 10.80 6.73
CA GLY A 7 20.70 10.11 7.73
C GLY A 7 19.91 9.33 8.80
N ALA A 8 18.58 9.34 8.74
CA ALA A 8 17.76 8.63 9.73
C ALA A 8 17.99 7.12 9.69
N ARG A 9 17.78 6.47 10.85
CA ARG A 9 17.72 5.02 10.92
C ARG A 9 16.46 4.50 10.26
N ILE A 10 16.59 3.56 9.32
CA ILE A 10 15.50 2.85 8.68
C ILE A 10 15.56 1.39 9.08
N THR A 11 14.50 0.91 9.73
CA THR A 11 14.40 -0.48 10.13
C THR A 11 13.74 -1.30 9.03
N ILE A 12 14.44 -2.32 8.55
CA ILE A 12 13.97 -3.28 7.54
C ILE A 12 13.27 -4.43 8.26
N VAL A 13 11.97 -4.59 8.00
CA VAL A 13 11.15 -5.67 8.55
C VAL A 13 10.63 -6.58 7.43
N ALA A 14 10.41 -7.85 7.74
CA ALA A 14 9.74 -8.80 6.84
C ALA A 14 8.49 -9.39 7.52
N PRO A 15 7.38 -8.66 7.57
CA PRO A 15 6.18 -9.11 8.29
C PRO A 15 5.43 -10.25 7.58
N ALA A 16 5.85 -10.63 6.38
CA ALA A 16 5.20 -11.57 5.49
C ALA A 16 6.17 -12.67 5.01
N SER A 17 6.43 -12.71 3.69
CA SER A 17 7.25 -13.77 3.11
C SER A 17 8.75 -13.55 3.25
N ALA A 18 9.48 -14.67 3.20
CA ALA A 18 10.94 -14.69 3.15
C ALA A 18 11.47 -14.43 1.73
N ILE A 19 12.60 -13.74 1.65
CA ILE A 19 13.38 -13.61 0.42
C ILE A 19 14.87 -13.69 0.74
N ALA A 20 15.54 -14.69 0.17
CA ALA A 20 16.94 -14.97 0.47
C ALA A 20 17.84 -13.83 -0.05
N GLY A 21 18.80 -13.39 0.76
CA GLY A 21 19.83 -12.41 0.41
C GLY A 21 19.38 -10.96 0.34
N ALA A 22 18.12 -10.69 0.06
CA ALA A 22 17.63 -9.34 -0.21
C ALA A 22 17.73 -8.38 0.98
N ALA A 23 17.78 -8.86 2.22
CA ALA A 23 17.87 -8.00 3.38
C ALA A 23 19.22 -7.26 3.47
N ASP A 24 20.31 -7.91 3.11
CA ASP A 24 21.65 -7.31 3.10
C ASP A 24 21.81 -6.38 1.90
N GLU A 25 21.34 -6.77 0.72
CA GLU A 25 21.29 -5.90 -0.46
C GLU A 25 20.45 -4.63 -0.20
N ALA A 26 19.32 -4.77 0.50
CA ALA A 26 18.48 -3.63 0.88
C ALA A 26 19.18 -2.70 1.89
N ALA A 27 19.98 -3.27 2.80
CA ALA A 27 20.80 -2.47 3.72
C ALA A 27 21.89 -1.69 2.96
N GLU A 28 22.59 -2.32 2.03
CA GLU A 28 23.57 -1.65 1.17
C GLU A 28 22.93 -0.52 0.35
N TRP A 29 21.77 -0.80 -0.25
CA TRP A 29 20.99 0.19 -1.02
C TRP A 29 20.63 1.43 -0.19
N LEU A 30 20.26 1.24 1.10
CA LEU A 30 19.97 2.34 2.02
C LEU A 30 21.22 3.12 2.44
N LEU A 31 22.35 2.43 2.68
CA LEU A 31 23.62 3.05 3.00
C LEU A 31 24.10 3.96 1.85
N GLU A 32 24.01 3.51 0.60
CA GLU A 32 24.35 4.32 -0.57
C GLU A 32 23.55 5.62 -0.66
N ARG A 33 22.35 5.65 -0.08
CA ARG A 33 21.46 6.83 -0.01
C ARG A 33 21.61 7.64 1.26
N GLY A 34 22.62 7.30 2.08
CA GLY A 34 22.97 8.01 3.30
C GLY A 34 22.06 7.75 4.49
N TYR A 35 21.29 6.66 4.48
CA TYR A 35 20.48 6.22 5.63
C TYR A 35 21.28 5.23 6.50
N GLU A 36 20.86 5.07 7.77
CA GLU A 36 21.37 4.05 8.69
C GLU A 36 20.45 2.83 8.67
N PRO A 37 20.77 1.73 7.96
CA PRO A 37 19.91 0.56 7.93
C PRO A 37 20.01 -0.27 9.20
N GLN A 38 18.86 -0.75 9.71
CA GLN A 38 18.75 -1.74 10.75
C GLN A 38 17.94 -2.93 10.24
N VAL A 39 18.59 -4.04 9.99
CA VAL A 39 17.91 -5.26 9.51
C VAL A 39 17.43 -6.07 10.69
N MET A 40 16.12 -6.31 10.76
CA MET A 40 15.53 -7.14 11.81
C MET A 40 15.76 -8.64 11.56
N PRO A 41 15.84 -9.47 12.62
CA PRO A 41 16.17 -10.89 12.48
C PRO A 41 15.29 -11.67 11.50
N ALA A 42 13.96 -11.48 11.53
CA ALA A 42 13.05 -12.17 10.63
C ALA A 42 13.28 -11.82 9.15
N ALA A 43 13.83 -10.65 8.84
CA ALA A 43 14.14 -10.28 7.46
C ALA A 43 15.24 -11.15 6.81
N ARG A 44 16.04 -11.85 7.62
CA ARG A 44 17.04 -12.84 7.18
C ARG A 44 16.59 -14.28 7.40
N ALA A 45 15.44 -14.50 8.03
CA ALA A 45 14.96 -15.83 8.41
C ALA A 45 14.05 -16.42 7.32
N ARG A 46 14.02 -17.74 7.29
CA ARG A 46 13.10 -18.54 6.49
C ARG A 46 12.74 -19.80 7.25
N LEU A 47 11.47 -20.15 7.32
CA LEU A 47 11.05 -21.39 7.95
C LEU A 47 11.35 -22.61 7.07
N ALA A 48 11.35 -23.78 7.69
CA ALA A 48 11.37 -25.05 6.97
C ALA A 48 10.01 -25.33 6.30
N PRO A 49 9.97 -26.17 5.23
CA PRO A 49 8.71 -26.62 4.65
C PRO A 49 7.79 -27.27 5.71
N PRO A 50 6.47 -27.09 5.61
CA PRO A 50 5.74 -26.48 4.49
C PRO A 50 5.58 -24.95 4.63
N PHE A 51 6.23 -24.29 5.59
CA PHE A 51 6.09 -22.85 5.85
C PHE A 51 7.28 -22.02 5.35
N ASP A 52 8.05 -22.56 4.41
CA ASP A 52 9.27 -21.95 3.87
C ASP A 52 9.01 -20.66 3.04
N TYR A 53 7.76 -20.29 2.85
CA TYR A 53 7.36 -18.98 2.32
C TYR A 53 7.38 -17.86 3.39
N LEU A 54 7.44 -18.17 4.69
CA LEU A 54 7.41 -17.19 5.78
C LEU A 54 8.82 -16.73 6.21
N ALA A 55 8.94 -15.45 6.51
CA ALA A 55 10.13 -14.82 7.08
C ALA A 55 10.18 -15.04 8.60
N GLY A 56 10.54 -16.25 9.02
CA GLY A 56 10.49 -16.65 10.43
C GLY A 56 9.06 -16.97 10.92
N ASP A 57 8.95 -17.37 12.17
CA ASP A 57 7.66 -17.64 12.80
C ASP A 57 6.88 -16.36 13.11
N ASP A 58 5.62 -16.52 13.50
CA ASP A 58 4.73 -15.39 13.77
C ASP A 58 5.23 -14.54 14.95
N ALA A 59 5.82 -15.17 15.98
CA ALA A 59 6.35 -14.49 17.15
C ALA A 59 7.58 -13.64 16.81
N ALA A 60 8.50 -14.17 16.00
CA ALA A 60 9.69 -13.44 15.55
C ALA A 60 9.31 -12.22 14.70
N ARG A 61 8.42 -12.38 13.72
CA ARG A 61 7.96 -11.28 12.88
C ARG A 61 7.22 -10.19 13.65
N LEU A 62 6.42 -10.60 14.66
CA LEU A 62 5.74 -9.69 15.58
C LEU A 62 6.73 -8.94 16.48
N ALA A 63 7.70 -9.65 17.05
CA ALA A 63 8.74 -9.05 17.90
C ALA A 63 9.54 -8.00 17.12
N ASP A 64 9.92 -8.31 15.89
CA ASP A 64 10.61 -7.38 14.99
C ASP A 64 9.79 -6.11 14.72
N LEU A 65 8.50 -6.27 14.43
CA LEU A 65 7.60 -5.13 14.20
C LEU A 65 7.48 -4.27 15.46
N HIS A 66 7.28 -4.87 16.63
CA HIS A 66 7.18 -4.14 17.88
C HIS A 66 8.50 -3.43 18.24
N ALA A 67 9.65 -4.09 18.09
CA ALA A 67 10.96 -3.49 18.34
C ALA A 67 11.24 -2.31 17.41
N ALA A 68 10.92 -2.45 16.11
CA ALA A 68 11.08 -1.38 15.13
C ALA A 68 10.26 -0.12 15.48
N PHE A 69 9.03 -0.30 15.96
CA PHE A 69 8.22 0.83 16.41
C PHE A 69 8.65 1.37 17.76
N ALA A 70 9.02 0.52 18.73
CA ALA A 70 9.39 0.95 20.08
C ALA A 70 10.69 1.77 20.13
N ASP A 71 11.63 1.53 19.24
CA ASP A 71 12.91 2.23 19.20
C ASP A 71 12.73 3.69 18.75
N PRO A 72 12.99 4.69 19.61
CA PRO A 72 12.86 6.11 19.26
C PRO A 72 13.90 6.59 18.25
N ALA A 73 15.01 5.86 18.06
CA ALA A 73 16.03 6.19 17.08
C ALA A 73 15.60 5.85 15.64
N VAL A 74 14.57 5.01 15.48
CA VAL A 74 14.07 4.60 14.16
C VAL A 74 13.21 5.70 13.56
N GLY A 75 13.61 6.18 12.38
CA GLY A 75 12.90 7.20 11.61
C GLY A 75 11.81 6.63 10.69
N ALA A 76 11.96 5.40 10.21
CA ALA A 76 10.95 4.70 9.39
C ALA A 76 11.05 3.19 9.55
N VAL A 77 9.92 2.50 9.38
CA VAL A 77 9.81 1.04 9.28
C VAL A 77 9.44 0.69 7.85
N TRP A 78 10.32 -0.04 7.16
CA TRP A 78 10.17 -0.34 5.74
C TRP A 78 10.13 -1.83 5.51
N CYS A 79 9.06 -2.30 4.86
CA CYS A 79 8.88 -3.71 4.57
C CYS A 79 9.82 -4.15 3.44
N LEU A 80 10.45 -5.32 3.62
CA LEU A 80 11.34 -5.91 2.63
C LEU A 80 10.56 -6.39 1.41
N GLN A 81 9.47 -7.12 1.65
CA GLN A 81 8.53 -7.58 0.62
C GLN A 81 7.16 -7.97 1.21
N GLY A 82 6.19 -8.23 0.30
CA GLY A 82 4.89 -8.79 0.61
C GLY A 82 4.85 -10.33 0.57
N GLY A 83 3.94 -10.90 -0.20
CA GLY A 83 3.73 -12.34 -0.33
C GLY A 83 2.57 -12.82 0.53
N PHE A 84 2.83 -13.52 1.63
CA PHE A 84 1.82 -13.94 2.60
C PHE A 84 2.42 -13.99 4.01
N GLY A 85 1.66 -13.60 5.02
CA GLY A 85 2.05 -13.77 6.42
C GLY A 85 1.66 -12.62 7.35
N SER A 86 1.48 -11.40 6.85
CA SER A 86 1.13 -10.24 7.68
C SER A 86 -0.22 -10.40 8.39
N TRP A 87 -1.16 -11.07 7.76
CA TRP A 87 -2.45 -11.42 8.36
C TRP A 87 -2.31 -12.23 9.66
N ARG A 88 -1.35 -13.16 9.72
CA ARG A 88 -1.20 -14.11 10.84
C ARG A 88 -0.89 -13.45 12.18
N VAL A 89 -0.33 -12.24 12.15
CA VAL A 89 0.11 -11.51 13.36
C VAL A 89 -0.86 -10.43 13.82
N LEU A 90 -1.90 -10.11 13.05
CA LEU A 90 -2.78 -8.97 13.31
C LEU A 90 -3.38 -8.95 14.72
N ASP A 91 -3.82 -10.11 15.23
CA ASP A 91 -4.48 -10.22 16.54
C ASP A 91 -3.53 -10.02 17.72
N GLN A 92 -2.22 -10.11 17.49
CA GLN A 92 -1.19 -10.05 18.52
C GLN A 92 -0.43 -8.71 18.55
N ILE A 93 -0.72 -7.80 17.59
CA ILE A 93 -0.08 -6.49 17.53
C ILE A 93 -0.53 -5.61 18.71
N ASP A 94 0.43 -5.03 19.42
CA ASP A 94 0.17 -3.92 20.35
C ASP A 94 -0.02 -2.61 19.56
N TYR A 95 -1.26 -2.37 19.15
CA TYR A 95 -1.64 -1.14 18.44
C TYR A 95 -1.47 0.12 19.31
N GLY A 96 -1.48 -0.02 20.62
CA GLY A 96 -1.18 1.06 21.55
C GLY A 96 0.29 1.48 21.48
N LEU A 97 1.21 0.51 21.42
CA LEU A 97 2.63 0.76 21.19
C LEU A 97 2.83 1.48 19.84
N LEU A 98 2.25 0.96 18.76
CA LEU A 98 2.38 1.56 17.44
C LEU A 98 1.87 3.01 17.41
N ARG A 99 0.74 3.28 18.07
CA ARG A 99 0.16 4.63 18.20
C ARG A 99 1.09 5.59 18.92
N ARG A 100 1.68 5.16 20.04
CA ARG A 100 2.59 6.01 20.84
C ARG A 100 3.88 6.34 20.11
N HIS A 101 4.31 5.47 19.21
CA HIS A 101 5.57 5.57 18.48
C HIS A 101 5.34 5.67 16.96
N ALA A 102 4.25 6.33 16.55
CA ALA A 102 3.90 6.46 15.14
C ALA A 102 5.05 7.05 14.31
N LYS A 103 5.41 6.34 13.25
CA LYS A 103 6.46 6.71 12.29
C LYS A 103 6.09 6.18 10.90
N PRO A 104 6.74 6.65 9.82
CA PRO A 104 6.50 6.11 8.48
C PRO A 104 6.59 4.59 8.46
N PHE A 105 5.50 3.94 8.04
CA PHE A 105 5.40 2.51 7.80
C PHE A 105 5.10 2.29 6.33
N ILE A 106 6.01 1.62 5.62
CA ILE A 106 6.03 1.57 4.16
C ILE A 106 5.95 0.13 3.68
N GLY A 107 5.04 -0.12 2.75
CA GLY A 107 4.87 -1.41 2.08
C GLY A 107 3.56 -1.47 1.31
N TYR A 108 3.28 -2.58 0.64
CA TYR A 108 2.04 -2.83 -0.10
C TYR A 108 1.78 -4.34 -0.27
N SER A 109 0.87 -4.75 -1.15
CA SER A 109 0.54 -6.16 -1.37
C SER A 109 -0.01 -6.80 -0.08
N ASP A 110 0.55 -7.89 0.42
CA ASP A 110 0.16 -8.55 1.68
C ASP A 110 0.18 -7.59 2.89
N VAL A 111 1.06 -6.57 2.86
CA VAL A 111 1.14 -5.52 3.89
C VAL A 111 -0.16 -4.69 4.00
N THR A 112 -1.06 -4.78 3.03
CA THR A 112 -2.41 -4.17 3.08
C THR A 112 -3.15 -4.54 4.37
N ALA A 113 -2.99 -5.77 4.85
CA ALA A 113 -3.61 -6.20 6.10
C ALA A 113 -3.12 -5.39 7.31
N LEU A 114 -1.81 -5.08 7.36
CA LEU A 114 -1.23 -4.22 8.39
C LEU A 114 -1.68 -2.76 8.23
N HIS A 115 -1.75 -2.25 7.01
CA HIS A 115 -2.23 -0.89 6.76
C HIS A 115 -3.65 -0.69 7.31
N LEU A 116 -4.57 -1.58 7.00
CA LEU A 116 -5.96 -1.50 7.49
C LEU A 116 -6.03 -1.60 9.01
N ALA A 117 -5.28 -2.54 9.61
CA ALA A 117 -5.24 -2.74 11.04
C ALA A 117 -4.65 -1.54 11.78
N ILE A 118 -3.54 -0.98 11.30
CA ILE A 118 -2.88 0.21 11.87
C ILE A 118 -3.81 1.42 11.79
N GLN A 119 -4.43 1.67 10.63
CA GLN A 119 -5.36 2.78 10.48
C GLN A 119 -6.54 2.68 11.44
N ARG A 120 -7.08 1.47 11.62
CA ARG A 120 -8.25 1.23 12.47
C ARG A 120 -7.94 1.32 13.96
N TYR A 121 -6.84 0.72 14.40
CA TYR A 121 -6.54 0.53 15.83
C TYR A 121 -5.42 1.43 16.37
N ALA A 122 -4.48 1.83 15.54
CA ALA A 122 -3.43 2.77 15.92
C ALA A 122 -3.70 4.21 15.44
N GLY A 123 -4.45 4.40 14.34
CA GLY A 123 -5.02 5.68 13.96
C GLY A 123 -4.04 6.65 13.31
N PHE A 124 -2.99 6.17 12.64
CA PHE A 124 -2.05 7.03 11.91
C PHE A 124 -1.93 6.63 10.43
N VAL A 125 -1.41 7.57 9.63
CA VAL A 125 -1.19 7.40 8.19
C VAL A 125 -0.07 6.38 7.94
N THR A 126 -0.28 5.49 6.96
CA THR A 126 0.73 4.55 6.49
C THR A 126 0.93 4.71 4.99
N PHE A 127 2.02 4.19 4.44
CA PHE A 127 2.38 4.44 3.05
C PHE A 127 2.30 3.16 2.22
N HIS A 128 1.28 3.08 1.36
CA HIS A 128 1.23 2.09 0.29
C HIS A 128 2.23 2.52 -0.78
N GLY A 129 3.37 1.90 -0.78
CA GLY A 129 4.48 2.32 -1.63
C GLY A 129 5.53 1.22 -1.79
N PRO A 130 6.58 1.48 -2.58
CA PRO A 130 7.56 0.48 -2.99
C PRO A 130 8.21 -0.20 -1.80
N MET A 131 8.38 -1.50 -1.90
CA MET A 131 9.14 -2.31 -0.96
C MET A 131 10.58 -2.48 -1.43
N LEU A 132 11.48 -2.70 -0.48
CA LEU A 132 12.92 -2.69 -0.76
C LEU A 132 13.31 -3.75 -1.78
N ALA A 133 13.00 -5.02 -1.53
CA ALA A 133 13.43 -6.11 -2.42
C ALA A 133 12.64 -6.15 -3.73
N GLN A 134 11.33 -6.02 -3.66
CA GLN A 134 10.46 -6.26 -4.81
C GLN A 134 10.48 -5.11 -5.82
N ASP A 135 10.73 -3.89 -5.37
CA ASP A 135 10.67 -2.70 -6.22
C ASP A 135 12.02 -2.01 -6.37
N LEU A 136 12.65 -1.62 -5.27
CA LEU A 136 13.83 -0.75 -5.34
C LEU A 136 15.09 -1.49 -5.77
N LEU A 137 15.34 -2.69 -5.24
CA LEU A 137 16.42 -3.55 -5.73
C LEU A 137 16.15 -4.07 -7.15
N ALA A 138 14.90 -4.22 -7.54
CA ALA A 138 14.53 -4.60 -8.90
C ALA A 138 14.65 -3.45 -9.92
N GLY A 139 14.98 -2.23 -9.48
CA GLY A 139 15.22 -1.09 -10.36
C GLY A 139 13.96 -0.52 -11.01
N ARG A 140 12.86 -0.35 -10.23
CA ARG A 140 11.64 0.29 -10.72
C ARG A 140 11.91 1.67 -11.31
N GLN A 141 11.14 2.01 -12.36
CA GLN A 141 11.29 3.25 -13.09
C GLN A 141 10.99 4.49 -12.23
N ALA A 142 11.59 5.61 -12.62
CA ALA A 142 11.21 6.91 -12.07
C ALA A 142 9.69 7.18 -12.34
N PRO A 143 8.96 7.80 -11.41
CA PRO A 143 9.46 8.44 -10.19
C PRO A 143 9.27 7.61 -8.89
N THR A 144 9.29 6.28 -8.94
CA THR A 144 8.97 5.38 -7.81
C THR A 144 9.69 5.77 -6.51
N GLU A 145 11.02 5.82 -6.53
CA GLU A 145 11.83 6.18 -5.35
C GLU A 145 11.56 7.62 -4.92
N GLN A 146 11.60 8.56 -5.87
CA GLN A 146 11.43 9.98 -5.58
C GLN A 146 10.04 10.29 -4.99
N ALA A 147 8.98 9.66 -5.54
CA ALA A 147 7.62 9.82 -5.04
C ALA A 147 7.46 9.35 -3.59
N LEU A 148 8.14 8.26 -3.22
CA LEU A 148 8.17 7.81 -1.84
C LEU A 148 8.91 8.80 -0.94
N LEU A 149 10.13 9.19 -1.31
CA LEU A 149 10.95 10.10 -0.50
C LEU A 149 10.28 11.45 -0.31
N ASP A 150 9.63 12.01 -1.33
CA ASP A 150 8.90 13.27 -1.22
C ASP A 150 7.71 13.16 -0.25
N MET A 151 7.03 12.01 -0.26
CA MET A 151 5.89 11.73 0.62
C MET A 151 6.30 11.60 2.08
N VAL A 152 7.32 10.77 2.37
CA VAL A 152 7.71 10.45 3.75
C VAL A 152 8.60 11.52 4.39
N SER A 153 9.29 12.34 3.60
CA SER A 153 10.12 13.45 4.11
C SER A 153 9.35 14.73 4.43
N GLY A 154 8.03 14.76 4.18
CA GLY A 154 7.21 15.95 4.41
C GLY A 154 7.40 17.05 3.37
N ARG A 155 8.03 16.78 2.21
CA ARG A 155 8.12 17.75 1.11
C ARG A 155 6.76 18.09 0.51
N LEU A 156 5.80 17.16 0.61
CA LEU A 156 4.44 17.37 0.17
C LEU A 156 3.57 17.82 1.36
N GLY A 157 3.21 19.08 1.36
CA GLY A 157 2.35 19.68 2.37
C GLY A 157 0.87 19.68 2.00
N ALA A 158 0.03 20.33 2.85
CA ALA A 158 -1.37 20.55 2.52
C ALA A 158 -1.49 21.37 1.21
N GLY A 159 -2.45 20.98 0.37
CA GLY A 159 -2.66 21.58 -0.96
C GLY A 159 -1.75 21.03 -2.07
N SER A 160 -0.75 20.23 -1.76
CA SER A 160 0.11 19.61 -2.77
C SER A 160 -0.68 18.66 -3.65
N TRP A 161 -0.47 18.75 -4.95
CA TRP A 161 -1.01 17.81 -5.93
C TRP A 161 -0.05 16.65 -6.14
N ILE A 162 -0.57 15.44 -6.07
CA ILE A 162 0.09 14.22 -6.52
C ILE A 162 -0.47 13.93 -7.90
N ALA A 163 0.38 14.02 -8.92
CA ALA A 163 0.01 13.74 -10.30
C ALA A 163 0.67 12.44 -10.77
N ALA A 164 -0.03 11.70 -11.58
CA ALA A 164 0.59 10.59 -12.29
C ALA A 164 1.62 11.11 -13.30
N PRO A 165 2.71 10.38 -13.55
CA PRO A 165 3.69 10.78 -14.56
C PRO A 165 3.06 10.82 -15.96
N PRO A 166 3.59 11.64 -16.90
CA PRO A 166 2.96 11.87 -18.22
C PRO A 166 2.73 10.60 -19.04
N GLN A 167 3.52 9.56 -18.83
CA GLN A 167 3.39 8.27 -19.50
C GLN A 167 2.28 7.38 -18.92
N ALA A 168 1.73 7.73 -17.75
CA ALA A 168 0.65 6.97 -17.15
C ALA A 168 -0.64 7.11 -17.98
N ARG A 169 -1.29 5.98 -18.22
CA ARG A 169 -2.54 5.95 -18.99
C ARG A 169 -3.74 5.96 -18.06
N LEU A 170 -4.07 7.15 -17.59
CA LEU A 170 -5.24 7.35 -16.74
C LEU A 170 -6.53 7.26 -17.54
N ALA A 171 -7.57 6.70 -16.94
CA ALA A 171 -8.92 6.65 -17.48
C ALA A 171 -9.93 7.21 -16.47
N THR A 172 -10.60 8.28 -16.84
CA THR A 172 -11.74 8.81 -16.08
C THR A 172 -12.98 7.97 -16.40
N LEU A 173 -13.29 7.02 -15.50
CA LEU A 173 -14.46 6.15 -15.69
C LEU A 173 -15.76 6.83 -15.28
N ALA A 174 -15.70 7.74 -14.30
CA ALA A 174 -16.74 8.70 -13.95
C ALA A 174 -16.08 10.00 -13.49
N SER A 175 -16.51 11.12 -14.08
CA SER A 175 -15.97 12.46 -13.73
C SER A 175 -16.49 12.92 -12.38
N GLY A 176 -15.78 13.89 -11.80
CA GLY A 176 -16.17 14.54 -10.55
C GLY A 176 -14.99 14.74 -9.62
N VAL A 177 -15.28 15.41 -8.51
CA VAL A 177 -14.31 15.72 -7.44
C VAL A 177 -14.90 15.23 -6.12
N ALA A 178 -14.10 14.53 -5.33
CA ALA A 178 -14.50 14.07 -4.01
C ALA A 178 -13.36 14.16 -3.01
N THR A 179 -13.69 14.53 -1.78
CA THR A 179 -12.72 14.61 -0.68
C THR A 179 -13.08 13.55 0.38
N GLY A 180 -12.10 12.79 0.79
CA GLY A 180 -12.26 11.75 1.81
C GLY A 180 -10.94 11.23 2.34
N ARG A 181 -11.01 10.31 3.28
CA ARG A 181 -9.84 9.56 3.74
C ARG A 181 -9.44 8.53 2.67
N LEU A 182 -8.20 8.52 2.25
CA LEU A 182 -7.69 7.51 1.32
C LEU A 182 -7.53 6.19 2.06
N ILE A 183 -8.21 5.14 1.61
CA ILE A 183 -8.21 3.84 2.26
C ILE A 183 -8.29 2.72 1.22
N GLY A 184 -7.60 1.64 1.46
CA GLY A 184 -7.60 0.51 0.53
C GLY A 184 -6.28 -0.24 0.50
N GLY A 185 -5.92 -0.75 -0.69
CA GLY A 185 -4.71 -1.52 -0.96
C GLY A 185 -4.95 -2.66 -1.94
N ASN A 186 -4.30 -3.80 -1.73
CA ASN A 186 -4.47 -4.97 -2.58
C ASN A 186 -5.88 -5.55 -2.47
N LEU A 187 -6.57 -5.73 -3.61
CA LEU A 187 -7.98 -6.12 -3.66
C LEU A 187 -8.22 -7.52 -3.06
N ALA A 188 -7.33 -8.47 -3.30
CA ALA A 188 -7.45 -9.81 -2.74
C ALA A 188 -7.43 -9.77 -1.20
N LEU A 189 -6.57 -8.93 -0.62
CA LEU A 189 -6.50 -8.73 0.84
C LEU A 189 -7.74 -8.00 1.37
N LEU A 190 -8.25 -6.99 0.66
CA LEU A 190 -9.51 -6.32 1.04
C LEU A 190 -10.67 -7.32 1.12
N ALA A 191 -10.80 -8.16 0.09
CA ALA A 191 -11.83 -9.19 0.02
C ALA A 191 -11.63 -10.28 1.10
N ALA A 192 -10.40 -10.74 1.29
CA ALA A 192 -10.08 -11.77 2.26
C ALA A 192 -10.38 -11.34 3.71
N LEU A 193 -10.15 -10.08 4.05
CA LEU A 193 -10.43 -9.54 5.39
C LEU A 193 -11.93 -9.30 5.67
N THR A 194 -12.80 -9.46 4.67
CA THR A 194 -14.25 -9.30 4.83
C THR A 194 -14.79 -10.27 5.89
N GLY A 195 -15.60 -9.75 6.81
CA GLY A 195 -16.16 -10.54 7.92
C GLY A 195 -15.24 -10.63 9.14
N THR A 196 -14.02 -10.11 9.08
CA THR A 196 -13.13 -9.98 10.23
C THR A 196 -13.24 -8.59 10.87
N ARG A 197 -12.70 -8.42 12.07
CA ARG A 197 -12.60 -7.10 12.71
C ARG A 197 -11.67 -6.13 11.98
N TYR A 198 -10.90 -6.63 11.02
CA TYR A 198 -9.97 -5.86 10.18
C TYR A 198 -10.54 -5.50 8.81
N ALA A 199 -11.81 -5.86 8.54
CA ALA A 199 -12.48 -5.53 7.30
C ALA A 199 -12.40 -4.02 7.00
N ILE A 200 -12.25 -3.67 5.74
CA ILE A 200 -12.18 -2.27 5.32
C ILE A 200 -13.47 -1.52 5.70
N ASP A 201 -13.30 -0.30 6.21
CA ASP A 201 -14.38 0.68 6.39
C ASP A 201 -14.07 1.90 5.53
N ALA A 202 -14.63 1.94 4.34
CA ALA A 202 -14.38 3.00 3.37
C ALA A 202 -15.45 4.11 3.39
N ARG A 203 -16.31 4.16 4.41
CA ARG A 203 -17.31 5.23 4.57
C ARG A 203 -16.62 6.59 4.65
N ASP A 204 -17.18 7.56 3.92
CA ASP A 204 -16.64 8.91 3.76
C ASP A 204 -15.20 8.97 3.20
N GLY A 205 -14.76 7.88 2.57
CA GLY A 205 -13.41 7.71 2.03
C GLY A 205 -13.32 7.73 0.51
N ILE A 206 -12.09 7.85 0.04
CA ILE A 206 -11.66 7.53 -1.32
C ILE A 206 -11.13 6.10 -1.28
N LEU A 207 -11.83 5.19 -1.92
CA LEU A 207 -11.45 3.78 -1.99
C LEU A 207 -10.34 3.60 -3.02
N PHE A 208 -9.21 3.06 -2.60
CA PHE A 208 -8.12 2.65 -3.48
C PHE A 208 -8.03 1.12 -3.54
N PHE A 209 -7.83 0.57 -4.74
CA PHE A 209 -7.49 -0.85 -4.87
C PHE A 209 -6.64 -1.13 -6.12
N GLU A 210 -5.78 -2.12 -6.01
CA GLU A 210 -4.90 -2.65 -7.06
C GLU A 210 -4.78 -4.16 -6.90
N ASP A 211 -4.28 -4.89 -7.91
CA ASP A 211 -3.96 -6.31 -7.75
C ASP A 211 -2.97 -6.81 -8.82
N VAL A 212 -2.52 -8.07 -8.65
CA VAL A 212 -1.60 -8.77 -9.55
C VAL A 212 -1.97 -10.25 -9.69
N ASN A 213 -1.75 -10.82 -10.86
CA ASN A 213 -1.98 -12.26 -11.14
C ASN A 213 -3.44 -12.72 -10.92
N GLU A 214 -4.42 -11.84 -11.11
CA GLU A 214 -5.82 -12.18 -10.95
C GLU A 214 -6.52 -12.34 -12.31
N ALA A 215 -7.47 -13.29 -12.40
CA ALA A 215 -8.37 -13.39 -13.54
C ALA A 215 -9.57 -12.46 -13.36
N LEU A 216 -10.10 -11.88 -14.45
CA LEU A 216 -11.26 -10.98 -14.40
C LEU A 216 -12.45 -11.54 -13.60
N PRO A 217 -12.86 -12.83 -13.75
CA PRO A 217 -13.93 -13.39 -12.93
C PRO A 217 -13.62 -13.42 -11.42
N ARG A 218 -12.33 -13.47 -11.03
CA ARG A 218 -11.93 -13.39 -9.63
C ARG A 218 -11.99 -11.96 -9.12
N VAL A 219 -11.53 -11.00 -9.93
CA VAL A 219 -11.68 -9.56 -9.62
C VAL A 219 -13.15 -9.21 -9.42
N ASP A 220 -14.03 -9.63 -10.32
CA ASP A 220 -15.49 -9.43 -10.21
C ASP A 220 -16.05 -10.02 -8.92
N ARG A 221 -15.68 -11.26 -8.60
CA ARG A 221 -16.11 -11.92 -7.36
C ARG A 221 -15.68 -11.15 -6.12
N MET A 222 -14.44 -10.67 -6.07
CA MET A 222 -13.93 -9.88 -4.94
C MET A 222 -14.67 -8.55 -4.80
N LEU A 223 -14.89 -7.82 -5.89
CA LEU A 223 -15.68 -6.58 -5.87
C LEU A 223 -17.14 -6.84 -5.48
N ALA A 224 -17.75 -7.92 -5.98
CA ALA A 224 -19.11 -8.32 -5.60
C ALA A 224 -19.20 -8.72 -4.12
N GLN A 225 -18.20 -9.40 -3.57
CA GLN A 225 -18.11 -9.75 -2.15
C GLN A 225 -18.04 -8.48 -1.29
N LEU A 226 -17.12 -7.58 -1.59
CA LEU A 226 -16.96 -6.30 -0.89
C LEU A 226 -18.25 -5.47 -0.94
N ARG A 227 -18.89 -5.38 -2.12
CA ARG A 227 -20.17 -4.68 -2.27
C ARG A 227 -21.26 -5.26 -1.39
N ARG A 228 -21.42 -6.60 -1.37
CA ARG A 228 -22.43 -7.28 -0.53
C ARG A 228 -22.14 -7.20 0.96
N ALA A 229 -20.89 -7.07 1.33
CA ALA A 229 -20.47 -6.83 2.71
C ALA A 229 -20.62 -5.38 3.17
N GLY A 230 -21.12 -4.47 2.30
CA GLY A 230 -21.31 -3.05 2.64
C GLY A 230 -20.01 -2.23 2.58
N ALA A 231 -18.89 -2.79 2.11
CA ALA A 231 -17.62 -2.08 2.08
C ALA A 231 -17.63 -0.84 1.16
N PHE A 232 -18.59 -0.77 0.22
CA PHE A 232 -18.74 0.38 -0.68
C PHE A 232 -19.77 1.40 -0.19
N ASP A 233 -20.40 1.19 0.97
CA ASP A 233 -21.40 2.10 1.48
C ASP A 233 -20.75 3.39 1.97
N GLY A 234 -21.25 4.52 1.48
CA GLY A 234 -20.72 5.84 1.81
C GLY A 234 -19.35 6.17 1.21
N VAL A 235 -18.82 5.35 0.29
CA VAL A 235 -17.61 5.69 -0.50
C VAL A 235 -17.89 6.93 -1.33
N ARG A 236 -16.97 7.91 -1.28
CA ARG A 236 -17.10 9.20 -1.97
C ARG A 236 -16.43 9.25 -3.33
N GLY A 237 -15.45 8.39 -3.57
CA GLY A 237 -14.73 8.29 -4.85
C GLY A 237 -13.87 7.03 -4.89
N VAL A 238 -13.43 6.67 -6.08
CA VAL A 238 -12.65 5.45 -6.31
C VAL A 238 -11.40 5.77 -7.12
N LEU A 239 -10.26 5.28 -6.64
CA LEU A 239 -8.98 5.30 -7.31
C LEU A 239 -8.58 3.85 -7.61
N VAL A 240 -8.54 3.47 -8.88
CA VAL A 240 -8.11 2.13 -9.30
C VAL A 240 -6.65 2.18 -9.69
N GLY A 241 -5.85 1.41 -8.98
CA GLY A 241 -4.41 1.28 -9.19
C GLY A 241 -4.05 0.37 -10.35
N SER A 242 -2.80 -0.12 -10.32
CA SER A 242 -2.29 -1.02 -11.34
C SER A 242 -2.89 -2.41 -11.17
N PHE A 243 -3.40 -2.97 -12.27
CA PHE A 243 -3.72 -4.38 -12.39
C PHE A 243 -2.76 -5.00 -13.39
N THR A 244 -1.81 -5.77 -12.91
CA THR A 244 -0.76 -6.37 -13.74
C THR A 244 -0.92 -7.87 -13.84
N ARG A 245 -0.49 -8.44 -14.99
CA ARG A 245 -0.59 -9.87 -15.26
C ARG A 245 -2.01 -10.42 -15.03
N LEU A 246 -3.02 -9.76 -15.64
CA LEU A 246 -4.39 -10.26 -15.60
C LEU A 246 -4.48 -11.58 -16.34
N LEU A 247 -4.80 -12.66 -15.62
CA LEU A 247 -4.87 -14.01 -16.18
C LEU A 247 -6.02 -14.14 -17.18
N GLY A 248 -5.71 -14.70 -18.36
CA GLY A 248 -6.68 -14.89 -19.44
C GLY A 248 -6.92 -13.63 -20.30
N VAL A 249 -6.22 -12.52 -20.02
CA VAL A 249 -6.21 -11.33 -20.87
C VAL A 249 -4.86 -11.25 -21.58
N PRO A 250 -4.81 -11.25 -22.91
CA PRO A 250 -3.54 -11.15 -23.63
C PRO A 250 -2.83 -9.83 -23.37
N GLY A 251 -1.53 -9.89 -23.07
CA GLY A 251 -0.66 -8.73 -22.86
C GLY A 251 -0.82 -8.08 -21.47
N ASP A 252 0.25 -7.41 -21.06
CA ASP A 252 0.26 -6.51 -19.92
C ASP A 252 -0.03 -5.08 -20.39
N GLY A 253 -0.66 -4.27 -19.55
CA GLY A 253 -0.84 -2.84 -19.80
C GLY A 253 -2.22 -2.46 -20.33
N GLU A 254 -2.33 -1.76 -21.48
CA GLU A 254 -3.56 -1.10 -21.91
C GLU A 254 -4.72 -2.06 -22.20
N ALA A 255 -4.45 -3.18 -22.85
CA ALA A 255 -5.47 -4.17 -23.16
C ALA A 255 -6.04 -4.83 -21.88
N ALA A 256 -5.17 -5.14 -20.92
CA ALA A 256 -5.56 -5.67 -19.64
C ALA A 256 -6.39 -4.67 -18.82
N GLN A 257 -5.97 -3.41 -18.80
CA GLN A 257 -6.72 -2.34 -18.14
C GLN A 257 -8.06 -2.08 -18.84
N ALA A 258 -8.10 -2.06 -20.16
CA ALA A 258 -9.34 -1.87 -20.93
C ALA A 258 -10.37 -2.98 -20.62
N ALA A 259 -9.92 -4.22 -20.42
CA ALA A 259 -10.79 -5.32 -20.03
C ALA A 259 -11.36 -5.19 -18.61
N LEU A 260 -10.62 -4.54 -17.71
CA LEU A 260 -11.04 -4.29 -16.31
C LEU A 260 -12.08 -3.16 -16.19
N TYR A 261 -12.00 -2.13 -17.02
CA TYR A 261 -12.80 -0.91 -16.85
C TYR A 261 -14.32 -1.10 -16.93
N PRO A 262 -14.87 -1.94 -17.83
CA PRO A 262 -16.31 -2.24 -17.83
C PRO A 262 -16.78 -2.84 -16.49
N LEU A 263 -15.99 -3.72 -15.92
CA LEU A 263 -16.28 -4.36 -14.65
C LEU A 263 -16.26 -3.35 -13.48
N VAL A 264 -15.27 -2.46 -13.43
CA VAL A 264 -15.22 -1.38 -12.42
C VAL A 264 -16.44 -0.46 -12.58
N ARG A 265 -16.82 -0.09 -13.81
CA ARG A 265 -18.02 0.73 -14.05
C ARG A 265 -19.28 0.06 -13.51
N GLU A 266 -19.48 -1.21 -13.75
CA GLU A 266 -20.65 -1.96 -13.27
C GLU A 266 -20.81 -1.87 -11.73
N HIS A 267 -19.71 -1.95 -10.98
CA HIS A 267 -19.75 -1.87 -9.53
C HIS A 267 -19.98 -0.46 -8.98
N PHE A 268 -19.56 0.60 -9.69
CA PHE A 268 -19.53 1.96 -9.14
C PHE A 268 -20.39 2.99 -9.92
N GLN A 269 -20.78 2.74 -11.17
CA GLN A 269 -21.49 3.71 -12.01
C GLN A 269 -22.79 4.22 -11.38
N ALA A 270 -23.58 3.34 -10.75
CA ALA A 270 -24.86 3.74 -10.14
C ALA A 270 -24.70 4.61 -8.88
N ARG A 271 -23.48 4.80 -8.37
CA ARG A 271 -23.23 5.55 -7.15
C ARG A 271 -23.06 7.05 -7.38
N GLY A 272 -22.86 7.51 -8.63
CA GLY A 272 -22.69 8.91 -8.96
C GLY A 272 -21.42 9.55 -8.34
N ILE A 273 -20.38 8.76 -8.10
CA ILE A 273 -19.11 9.19 -7.51
C ILE A 273 -17.98 9.20 -8.55
N PRO A 274 -16.96 10.05 -8.40
CA PRO A 274 -15.81 10.05 -9.29
C PRO A 274 -15.04 8.72 -9.23
N VAL A 275 -14.64 8.22 -10.41
CA VAL A 275 -13.84 7.01 -10.56
C VAL A 275 -12.69 7.28 -11.52
N LEU A 276 -11.47 7.23 -11.01
CA LEU A 276 -10.22 7.35 -11.77
C LEU A 276 -9.52 6.00 -11.79
N ALA A 277 -9.17 5.51 -12.97
CA ALA A 277 -8.46 4.23 -13.13
C ALA A 277 -7.12 4.41 -13.84
N GLY A 278 -6.26 3.37 -13.75
CA GLY A 278 -4.92 3.39 -14.33
C GLY A 278 -3.92 4.18 -13.48
N TRP A 279 -4.23 4.44 -12.23
CA TRP A 279 -3.30 5.10 -11.32
C TRP A 279 -2.07 4.21 -11.08
N PRO A 280 -0.84 4.72 -11.30
CA PRO A 280 0.37 3.89 -11.23
C PRO A 280 0.82 3.66 -9.79
N SER A 281 0.04 2.92 -9.02
CA SER A 281 0.36 2.46 -7.67
C SER A 281 0.02 0.98 -7.54
N GLY A 282 0.84 0.24 -6.83
CA GLY A 282 0.74 -1.21 -6.62
C GLY A 282 1.80 -1.98 -7.40
N HIS A 283 1.43 -3.10 -8.01
CA HIS A 283 2.38 -4.02 -8.67
C HIS A 283 2.83 -3.56 -10.07
N GLY A 284 2.39 -2.39 -10.52
CA GLY A 284 2.85 -1.76 -11.76
C GLY A 284 4.20 -1.07 -11.63
N ASP A 285 4.70 -0.56 -12.77
CA ASP A 285 5.93 0.20 -12.86
C ASP A 285 5.69 1.46 -13.71
N PRO A 286 5.85 2.68 -13.13
CA PRO A 286 6.28 2.98 -11.75
C PRO A 286 5.23 2.63 -10.66
N ASN A 287 5.66 2.64 -9.39
CA ASN A 287 4.81 2.45 -8.23
C ASN A 287 4.80 3.73 -7.36
N LEU A 288 3.81 4.58 -7.57
CA LEU A 288 3.65 5.82 -6.80
C LEU A 288 3.15 5.54 -5.39
N THR A 289 3.77 6.19 -4.43
CA THR A 289 3.37 6.08 -3.02
C THR A 289 2.06 6.80 -2.74
N LEU A 290 1.16 6.12 -2.03
CA LEU A 290 -0.12 6.65 -1.56
C LEU A 290 -0.18 6.69 -0.02
N PRO A 291 -0.56 7.83 0.58
CA PRO A 291 -0.65 7.99 2.03
C PRO A 291 -2.01 7.47 2.54
N LEU A 292 -2.10 6.20 2.85
CA LEU A 292 -3.32 5.57 3.35
C LEU A 292 -3.68 6.08 4.74
N GLY A 293 -4.93 6.48 4.92
CA GLY A 293 -5.43 7.14 6.14
C GLY A 293 -5.41 8.67 6.06
N ALA A 294 -4.68 9.27 5.11
CA ALA A 294 -4.67 10.71 4.91
C ALA A 294 -5.97 11.21 4.27
N ARG A 295 -6.33 12.46 4.55
CA ARG A 295 -7.43 13.14 3.86
C ARG A 295 -6.94 13.69 2.53
N VAL A 296 -7.58 13.27 1.44
CA VAL A 296 -7.23 13.67 0.07
C VAL A 296 -8.46 14.12 -0.70
N THR A 297 -8.24 14.91 -1.75
CA THR A 297 -9.24 15.19 -2.79
C THR A 297 -8.84 14.46 -4.06
N LEU A 298 -9.72 13.58 -4.54
CA LEU A 298 -9.62 12.97 -5.87
C LEU A 298 -10.32 13.90 -6.87
N ASP A 299 -9.59 14.37 -7.87
CA ASP A 299 -10.14 15.03 -9.06
C ASP A 299 -9.96 14.09 -10.26
N ALA A 300 -11.04 13.35 -10.57
CA ALA A 300 -11.00 12.38 -11.66
C ALA A 300 -10.88 13.03 -13.04
N GLY A 301 -11.40 14.24 -13.20
CA GLY A 301 -11.28 15.00 -14.46
C GLY A 301 -9.86 15.50 -14.72
N ARG A 302 -9.17 15.94 -13.65
CA ARG A 302 -7.76 16.35 -13.70
C ARG A 302 -6.80 15.17 -13.72
N GLY A 303 -7.24 13.97 -13.29
CA GLY A 303 -6.36 12.80 -13.13
C GLY A 303 -5.34 12.96 -12.02
N ALA A 304 -5.74 13.52 -10.88
CA ALA A 304 -4.82 13.84 -9.79
C ALA A 304 -5.46 13.70 -8.41
N LEU A 305 -4.60 13.54 -7.40
CA LEU A 305 -4.95 13.62 -5.98
C LEU A 305 -4.36 14.89 -5.36
N ARG A 306 -5.07 15.52 -4.44
CA ARG A 306 -4.54 16.62 -3.63
C ARG A 306 -4.53 16.22 -2.16
N LEU A 307 -3.43 16.50 -1.47
CA LEU A 307 -3.34 16.36 -0.02
C LEU A 307 -4.10 17.50 0.67
N GLU A 308 -5.02 17.15 1.58
CA GLU A 308 -5.75 18.15 2.36
C GLU A 308 -5.03 18.52 3.67
N GLN A 309 -4.03 17.75 4.05
CA GLN A 309 -3.23 17.93 5.24
C GLN A 309 -1.82 17.38 5.04
N PRO A 310 -0.80 17.84 5.78
CA PRO A 310 0.51 17.22 5.78
C PRO A 310 0.40 15.77 6.29
N VAL A 311 1.14 14.84 5.68
CA VAL A 311 1.17 13.42 6.08
C VAL A 311 2.39 13.09 6.94
N ALA A 312 3.48 13.84 6.76
CA ALA A 312 4.68 13.83 7.58
C ALA A 312 5.10 15.29 7.90
N VAL A 313 5.58 15.56 9.09
CA VAL A 313 5.95 16.90 9.58
C VAL A 313 7.21 16.86 10.44
#